data_5081c866ce525f77c3dcdff6613dcbe8
#
_entry.id   5081c866ce525f77c3dcdff6613dcbe8
#
_cell.length_a   1.000
_cell.length_b   1.000
_cell.length_c   1.000
_cell.angle_alpha   90.00
_cell.angle_beta   90.00
_cell.angle_gamma   90.00
#
_symmetry.space_group_name_H-M   'P 1'
#
loop_
_entity.id
_entity.type
_entity.pdbx_description
1 polymer ?
#
loop_
_entity_poly.entity_id
_entity_poly.type
_entity_poly.pdbx_seq_one_letter_code
_entity_poly.pdbx_strand_id
1 'polypeptide(L)'
;MSVPVSSKKENDMPQIYQLPLGALGTNCYIIPGEDSRAVVIDPASAAEVEMFLNTHGLKLGTIIVTHGHYDHFAGAAQLMESTGASLLASAPDEAMYSSAAKCWADFMPVEFRPIKPDKLFLDGEEFTAEGLKFRVMGAPGHTAGSCLLFTEIGG
;
A
#
# COMPACT_ATOMS: atom_id res chain seq x y z
N MET A 1 -17.16 30.79 -33.73
CA MET A 1 -17.21 30.28 -32.36
C MET A 1 -16.12 29.25 -32.21
N SER A 2 -14.98 29.64 -31.61
CA SER A 2 -13.85 28.74 -31.40
C SER A 2 -14.02 28.03 -30.04
N VAL A 3 -14.08 26.71 -30.11
CA VAL A 3 -14.07 25.85 -28.93
C VAL A 3 -12.66 25.93 -28.31
N PRO A 4 -12.49 26.23 -27.01
CA PRO A 4 -11.16 26.22 -26.41
C PRO A 4 -10.69 24.78 -26.33
N VAL A 5 -9.60 24.47 -27.01
CA VAL A 5 -8.82 23.26 -26.82
C VAL A 5 -8.23 23.32 -25.41
N SER A 6 -8.73 22.47 -24.51
CA SER A 6 -8.17 22.28 -23.19
C SER A 6 -6.72 21.81 -23.35
N SER A 7 -5.78 22.67 -23.04
CA SER A 7 -4.36 22.29 -22.94
C SER A 7 -4.22 21.32 -21.76
N LYS A 8 -4.07 20.03 -22.04
CA LYS A 8 -3.50 19.10 -21.05
C LYS A 8 -2.15 19.67 -20.62
N LYS A 9 -2.03 20.02 -19.34
CA LYS A 9 -0.77 20.49 -18.77
C LYS A 9 0.22 19.32 -18.85
N GLU A 10 1.41 19.58 -19.34
CA GLU A 10 2.58 18.67 -19.44
C GLU A 10 3.08 18.12 -18.09
N ASN A 11 2.29 18.21 -17.02
CA ASN A 11 2.66 17.82 -15.66
C ASN A 11 1.77 16.66 -15.13
N ASP A 12 1.13 15.90 -16.00
CA ASP A 12 0.21 14.81 -15.64
C ASP A 12 0.88 13.43 -15.73
N MET A 13 2.19 13.36 -15.40
CA MET A 13 2.83 12.06 -15.20
C MET A 13 2.35 11.50 -13.88
N PRO A 14 1.80 10.27 -13.85
CA PRO A 14 1.43 9.63 -12.60
C PRO A 14 2.65 9.55 -11.69
N GLN A 15 2.53 10.11 -10.51
CA GLN A 15 3.63 10.26 -9.57
C GLN A 15 3.55 9.19 -8.49
N ILE A 16 4.64 8.48 -8.24
CA ILE A 16 4.78 7.64 -7.04
C ILE A 16 5.29 8.53 -5.91
N TYR A 17 4.56 8.58 -4.80
CA TYR A 17 5.01 9.25 -3.60
C TYR A 17 5.62 8.22 -2.65
N GLN A 18 6.81 8.53 -2.14
CA GLN A 18 7.50 7.74 -1.12
C GLN A 18 7.55 8.55 0.16
N LEU A 19 7.02 7.97 1.23
CA LEU A 19 6.96 8.60 2.55
C LEU A 19 7.63 7.68 3.58
N PRO A 20 8.64 8.14 4.32
CA PRO A 20 9.16 7.40 5.47
C PRO A 20 8.20 7.61 6.65
N LEU A 21 7.48 6.57 7.06
CA LEU A 21 6.41 6.64 8.06
C LEU A 21 6.71 5.80 9.30
N GLY A 22 6.02 6.15 10.38
CA GLY A 22 6.05 5.40 11.63
C GLY A 22 7.38 5.48 12.38
N ALA A 23 7.50 4.68 13.45
CA ALA A 23 8.64 4.73 14.38
C ALA A 23 9.99 4.34 13.76
N LEU A 24 9.98 3.50 12.73
CA LEU A 24 11.20 3.02 12.05
C LEU A 24 11.49 3.76 10.74
N GLY A 25 10.66 4.72 10.34
CA GLY A 25 10.81 5.41 9.06
C GLY A 25 10.63 4.47 7.86
N THR A 26 9.71 3.50 7.99
CA THR A 26 9.42 2.52 6.96
C THR A 26 8.92 3.21 5.69
N ASN A 27 9.47 2.83 4.56
CA ASN A 27 9.04 3.39 3.28
C ASN A 27 7.63 2.94 2.93
N CYS A 28 6.70 3.89 2.92
CA CYS A 28 5.35 3.72 2.42
C CYS A 28 5.27 4.36 1.03
N TYR A 29 4.62 3.69 0.10
CA TYR A 29 4.41 4.23 -1.24
C TYR A 29 2.93 4.51 -1.47
N ILE A 30 2.62 5.69 -2.02
CA ILE A 30 1.27 6.08 -2.41
C ILE A 30 1.26 6.32 -3.92
N ILE A 31 0.41 5.57 -4.61
CA ILE A 31 0.31 5.62 -6.07
C ILE A 31 -1.12 6.02 -6.44
N PRO A 32 -1.33 7.24 -6.95
CA PRO A 32 -2.63 7.64 -7.49
C PRO A 32 -3.01 6.77 -8.69
N GLY A 33 -4.21 6.26 -8.67
CA GLY A 33 -4.82 5.51 -9.76
C GLY A 33 -6.03 6.23 -10.35
N GLU A 34 -6.97 5.48 -10.90
CA GLU A 34 -8.18 6.01 -11.52
C GLU A 34 -9.13 6.63 -10.49
N ASP A 35 -9.95 7.60 -10.93
CA ASP A 35 -11.01 8.26 -10.15
C ASP A 35 -10.54 8.87 -8.81
N SER A 36 -9.30 9.37 -8.77
CA SER A 36 -8.66 9.91 -7.57
C SER A 36 -8.58 8.89 -6.42
N ARG A 37 -8.60 7.59 -6.73
CA ARG A 37 -8.36 6.52 -5.78
C ARG A 37 -6.88 6.15 -5.79
N ALA A 38 -6.32 5.84 -4.64
CA ALA A 38 -4.92 5.53 -4.51
C ALA A 38 -4.69 4.09 -4.02
N VAL A 39 -3.60 3.50 -4.47
CA VAL A 39 -2.99 2.33 -3.86
C VAL A 39 -1.96 2.81 -2.83
N VAL A 40 -2.02 2.26 -1.63
CA VAL A 40 -1.02 2.50 -0.57
C VAL A 40 -0.29 1.19 -0.28
N ILE A 41 1.02 1.23 -0.35
CA ILE A 41 1.90 0.08 -0.10
C ILE A 41 2.64 0.30 1.21
N ASP A 42 2.59 -0.70 2.10
CA ASP A 42 3.25 -0.74 3.40
C ASP A 42 2.94 0.48 4.30
N PRO A 43 1.68 0.68 4.70
CA PRO A 43 1.26 1.79 5.54
C PRO A 43 1.72 1.61 7.00
N ALA A 44 2.89 2.14 7.35
CA ALA A 44 3.43 2.09 8.70
C ALA A 44 2.67 2.95 9.72
N SER A 45 1.91 3.94 9.25
CA SER A 45 1.13 4.87 10.08
C SER A 45 -0.14 5.30 9.37
N ALA A 46 -1.29 5.05 9.97
CA ALA A 46 -2.58 5.45 9.41
C ALA A 46 -2.74 6.97 9.37
N ALA A 47 -2.41 7.67 10.45
CA ALA A 47 -2.60 9.11 10.56
C ALA A 47 -1.82 9.90 9.50
N GLU A 48 -0.57 9.49 9.24
CA GLU A 48 0.27 10.15 8.24
C GLU A 48 -0.22 9.86 6.81
N VAL A 49 -0.69 8.63 6.53
CA VAL A 49 -1.31 8.28 5.24
C VAL A 49 -2.60 9.07 5.03
N GLU A 50 -3.50 9.12 6.02
CA GLU A 50 -4.76 9.88 5.93
C GLU A 50 -4.51 11.37 5.70
N MET A 51 -3.55 11.95 6.40
CA MET A 51 -3.16 13.36 6.21
C MET A 51 -2.66 13.61 4.79
N PHE A 52 -1.81 12.73 4.26
CA PHE A 52 -1.31 12.85 2.89
C PHE A 52 -2.43 12.75 1.86
N LEU A 53 -3.30 11.73 1.97
CA LEU A 53 -4.42 11.52 1.06
C LEU A 53 -5.37 12.72 1.04
N ASN A 54 -5.73 13.24 2.22
CA ASN A 54 -6.59 14.41 2.35
C ASN A 54 -5.97 15.66 1.71
N THR A 55 -4.67 15.89 1.93
CA THR A 55 -3.94 17.02 1.35
C THR A 55 -3.91 16.99 -0.18
N HIS A 56 -3.87 15.79 -0.76
CA HIS A 56 -3.80 15.59 -2.21
C HIS A 56 -5.16 15.31 -2.87
N GLY A 57 -6.25 15.33 -2.10
CA GLY A 57 -7.60 15.05 -2.63
C GLY A 57 -7.78 13.61 -3.12
N LEU A 58 -7.02 12.66 -2.54
CA LEU A 58 -7.07 11.24 -2.89
C LEU A 58 -7.93 10.46 -1.90
N LYS A 59 -8.54 9.38 -2.39
CA LYS A 59 -9.26 8.39 -1.58
C LYS A 59 -8.49 7.08 -1.56
N LEU A 60 -8.39 6.43 -0.42
CA LEU A 60 -7.79 5.12 -0.33
C LEU A 60 -8.70 4.06 -0.97
N GLY A 61 -8.18 3.32 -1.93
CA GLY A 61 -8.89 2.23 -2.57
C GLY A 61 -8.34 0.86 -2.19
N THR A 62 -7.03 0.71 -2.25
CA THR A 62 -6.36 -0.57 -2.00
C THR A 62 -5.11 -0.36 -1.16
N ILE A 63 -4.92 -1.25 -0.17
CA ILE A 63 -3.69 -1.39 0.60
C ILE A 63 -2.97 -2.66 0.12
N ILE A 64 -1.66 -2.57 -0.05
CA ILE A 64 -0.81 -3.73 -0.37
C ILE A 64 0.27 -3.84 0.70
N VAL A 65 0.48 -5.04 1.24
CA VAL A 65 1.54 -5.33 2.22
C VAL A 65 2.54 -6.28 1.58
N THR A 66 3.80 -5.84 1.48
CA THR A 66 4.85 -6.58 0.78
C THR A 66 5.38 -7.75 1.56
N HIS A 67 5.35 -7.68 2.90
CA HIS A 67 5.77 -8.76 3.80
C HIS A 67 5.22 -8.53 5.22
N GLY A 68 5.35 -9.54 6.08
CA GLY A 68 4.65 -9.64 7.34
C GLY A 68 5.30 -8.97 8.56
N HIS A 69 6.29 -8.08 8.44
CA HIS A 69 6.77 -7.31 9.59
C HIS A 69 5.81 -6.17 9.93
N TYR A 70 5.57 -5.97 11.24
CA TYR A 70 4.50 -5.08 11.70
C TYR A 70 4.67 -3.63 11.29
N ASP A 71 5.88 -3.13 11.20
CA ASP A 71 6.17 -1.77 10.73
C ASP A 71 5.71 -1.51 9.29
N HIS A 72 5.48 -2.55 8.48
CA HIS A 72 4.93 -2.44 7.13
C HIS A 72 3.39 -2.44 7.07
N PHE A 73 2.70 -2.82 8.14
CA PHE A 73 1.23 -2.83 8.16
C PHE A 73 0.59 -2.26 9.43
N ALA A 74 1.36 -1.58 10.28
CA ALA A 74 0.85 -1.06 11.55
C ALA A 74 -0.35 -0.10 11.39
N GLY A 75 -0.43 0.64 10.28
CA GLY A 75 -1.56 1.50 9.94
C GLY A 75 -2.72 0.81 9.22
N ALA A 76 -2.53 -0.41 8.71
CA ALA A 76 -3.47 -1.02 7.79
C ALA A 76 -4.85 -1.28 8.41
N ALA A 77 -4.93 -1.81 9.64
CA ALA A 77 -6.20 -2.09 10.30
C ALA A 77 -7.07 -0.83 10.47
N GLN A 78 -6.47 0.27 10.92
CA GLN A 78 -7.17 1.54 11.08
C GLN A 78 -7.63 2.11 9.73
N LEU A 79 -6.78 2.05 8.72
CA LEU A 79 -7.10 2.53 7.36
C LEU A 79 -8.25 1.73 6.74
N MET A 80 -8.27 0.41 6.90
CA MET A 80 -9.40 -0.42 6.45
C MET A 80 -10.72 -0.02 7.12
N GLU A 81 -10.68 0.20 8.44
CA GLU A 81 -11.87 0.61 9.20
C GLU A 81 -12.39 1.99 8.79
N SER A 82 -11.49 2.96 8.61
CA SER A 82 -11.89 4.35 8.32
C SER A 82 -12.30 4.57 6.87
N THR A 83 -11.77 3.77 5.93
CA THR A 83 -11.96 4.02 4.48
C THR A 83 -12.72 2.91 3.75
N GLY A 84 -12.80 1.72 4.30
CA GLY A 84 -13.32 0.54 3.61
C GLY A 84 -12.40 0.02 2.48
N ALA A 85 -11.13 0.40 2.49
CA ALA A 85 -10.16 -0.05 1.49
C ALA A 85 -9.95 -1.57 1.54
N SER A 86 -9.73 -2.17 0.37
CA SER A 86 -9.34 -3.57 0.25
C SER A 86 -7.89 -3.77 0.66
N LEU A 87 -7.57 -4.92 1.24
CA LEU A 87 -6.23 -5.30 1.67
C LEU A 87 -5.72 -6.53 0.92
N LEU A 88 -4.58 -6.37 0.25
CA LEU A 88 -3.84 -7.44 -0.40
C LEU A 88 -2.51 -7.65 0.31
N ALA A 89 -2.10 -8.90 0.53
CA ALA A 89 -0.86 -9.20 1.23
C ALA A 89 -0.21 -10.49 0.74
N SER A 90 1.08 -10.65 1.01
CA SER A 90 1.87 -11.81 0.60
C SER A 90 1.44 -13.07 1.36
N ALA A 91 1.08 -14.13 0.62
CA ALA A 91 0.54 -15.37 1.18
C ALA A 91 1.52 -16.14 2.10
N PRO A 92 2.82 -16.28 1.79
CA PRO A 92 3.72 -17.02 2.67
C PRO A 92 3.88 -16.42 4.07
N ASP A 93 3.56 -15.13 4.25
CA ASP A 93 3.62 -14.45 5.54
C ASP A 93 2.26 -14.38 6.28
N GLU A 94 1.22 -15.09 5.80
CA GLU A 94 -0.14 -15.03 6.36
C GLU A 94 -0.18 -15.18 7.89
N ALA A 95 0.60 -16.11 8.44
CA ALA A 95 0.64 -16.34 9.89
C ALA A 95 1.24 -15.16 10.70
N MET A 96 1.92 -14.23 10.05
CA MET A 96 2.49 -13.04 10.68
C MET A 96 1.44 -11.95 10.88
N TYR A 97 0.44 -11.84 10.01
CA TYR A 97 -0.56 -10.77 10.05
C TYR A 97 -1.51 -10.83 11.26
N SER A 98 -1.56 -11.97 11.95
CA SER A 98 -2.40 -12.18 13.12
C SER A 98 -1.62 -12.49 14.41
N SER A 99 -0.29 -12.39 14.40
CA SER A 99 0.55 -12.76 15.54
C SER A 99 1.61 -11.70 15.84
N ALA A 100 1.46 -11.01 16.96
CA ALA A 100 2.40 -9.97 17.41
C ALA A 100 3.85 -10.49 17.49
N ALA A 101 4.03 -11.70 18.02
CA ALA A 101 5.36 -12.29 18.15
C ALA A 101 5.98 -12.62 16.77
N LYS A 102 5.19 -13.12 15.81
CA LYS A 102 5.71 -13.48 14.50
C LYS A 102 6.04 -12.28 13.63
N CYS A 103 5.24 -11.20 13.73
CA CYS A 103 5.46 -9.98 12.94
C CYS A 103 6.38 -8.96 13.64
N TRP A 104 6.93 -9.29 14.80
CA TRP A 104 7.82 -8.44 15.61
C TRP A 104 7.14 -7.20 16.20
N ALA A 105 5.81 -7.21 16.32
CA ALA A 105 5.06 -6.11 16.92
C ALA A 105 5.41 -5.91 18.41
N ASP A 106 5.81 -6.97 19.13
CA ASP A 106 6.21 -6.90 20.54
C ASP A 106 7.44 -5.99 20.79
N PHE A 107 8.19 -5.66 19.74
CA PHE A 107 9.32 -4.74 19.79
C PHE A 107 9.00 -3.31 19.33
N MET A 108 7.73 -3.06 18.95
CA MET A 108 7.30 -1.77 18.44
C MET A 108 6.62 -0.94 19.54
N PRO A 109 6.81 0.40 19.55
CA PRO A 109 6.16 1.29 20.52
C PRO A 109 4.71 1.61 20.16
N VAL A 110 4.01 0.72 19.49
CA VAL A 110 2.62 0.86 19.06
C VAL A 110 1.83 -0.40 19.35
N GLU A 111 0.53 -0.24 19.63
CA GLU A 111 -0.34 -1.37 19.92
C GLU A 111 -0.51 -2.24 18.67
N PHE A 112 -0.36 -3.55 18.88
CA PHE A 112 -0.59 -4.52 17.80
C PHE A 112 -2.06 -4.62 17.45
N ARG A 113 -2.35 -4.45 16.17
CA ARG A 113 -3.66 -4.67 15.57
C ARG A 113 -3.54 -5.68 14.43
N PRO A 114 -4.10 -6.89 14.58
CA PRO A 114 -4.05 -7.90 13.52
C PRO A 114 -4.81 -7.42 12.28
N ILE A 115 -4.37 -7.90 11.13
CA ILE A 115 -5.07 -7.70 9.87
C ILE A 115 -5.51 -9.05 9.28
N LYS A 116 -6.59 -8.99 8.50
CA LYS A 116 -7.05 -10.11 7.69
C LYS A 116 -7.13 -9.63 6.24
N PRO A 117 -6.19 -10.04 5.38
CA PRO A 117 -6.23 -9.68 3.97
C PRO A 117 -7.48 -10.19 3.26
N ASP A 118 -8.04 -9.38 2.38
CA ASP A 118 -9.13 -9.76 1.48
C ASP A 118 -8.62 -10.70 0.38
N LYS A 119 -7.36 -10.52 0.00
CA LYS A 119 -6.65 -11.37 -0.95
C LYS A 119 -5.21 -11.62 -0.49
N LEU A 120 -4.80 -12.87 -0.57
CA LEU A 120 -3.41 -13.29 -0.45
C LEU A 120 -2.85 -13.56 -1.85
N PHE A 121 -1.69 -12.98 -2.17
CA PHE A 121 -1.02 -13.18 -3.46
C PHE A 121 0.27 -13.98 -3.34
N LEU A 122 0.66 -14.63 -4.43
CA LEU A 122 1.85 -15.45 -4.56
C LEU A 122 2.82 -14.88 -5.61
N ASP A 123 4.04 -15.42 -5.64
CA ASP A 123 5.03 -15.15 -6.68
C ASP A 123 4.46 -15.39 -8.08
N GLY A 124 4.73 -14.48 -9.00
CA GLY A 124 4.29 -14.53 -10.39
C GLY A 124 2.85 -14.09 -10.62
N GLU A 125 2.05 -13.84 -9.57
CA GLU A 125 0.67 -13.38 -9.76
C GLU A 125 0.61 -11.94 -10.32
N GLU A 126 -0.42 -11.70 -11.12
CA GLU A 126 -0.79 -10.36 -11.59
C GLU A 126 -2.18 -10.00 -11.05
N PHE A 127 -2.34 -8.74 -10.70
CA PHE A 127 -3.64 -8.18 -10.29
C PHE A 127 -3.74 -6.71 -10.66
N THR A 128 -4.96 -6.20 -10.68
CA THR A 128 -5.23 -4.77 -10.90
C THR A 128 -5.81 -4.15 -9.64
N ALA A 129 -5.29 -3.00 -9.24
CA ALA A 129 -5.79 -2.18 -8.15
C ALA A 129 -5.86 -0.72 -8.59
N GLU A 130 -7.01 -0.09 -8.44
CA GLU A 130 -7.28 1.31 -8.81
C GLU A 130 -6.84 1.67 -10.26
N GLY A 131 -7.06 0.73 -11.20
CA GLY A 131 -6.65 0.87 -12.61
C GLY A 131 -5.17 0.57 -12.89
N LEU A 132 -4.36 0.33 -11.86
CA LEU A 132 -2.93 0.01 -12.00
C LEU A 132 -2.73 -1.50 -12.04
N LYS A 133 -1.97 -1.99 -13.02
CA LYS A 133 -1.55 -3.38 -13.11
C LYS A 133 -0.31 -3.63 -12.26
N PHE A 134 -0.37 -4.64 -11.41
CA PHE A 134 0.76 -5.09 -10.60
C PHE A 134 1.15 -6.51 -10.97
N ARG A 135 2.46 -6.80 -10.98
CA ARG A 135 3.02 -8.14 -11.03
C ARG A 135 3.88 -8.38 -9.80
N VAL A 136 3.67 -9.50 -9.14
CA VAL A 136 4.43 -9.92 -7.97
C VAL A 136 5.67 -10.69 -8.38
N MET A 137 6.80 -10.35 -7.80
CA MET A 137 8.03 -11.15 -7.86
C MET A 137 8.43 -11.51 -6.43
N GLY A 138 8.40 -12.80 -6.10
CA GLY A 138 8.88 -13.29 -4.81
C GLY A 138 10.36 -13.00 -4.61
N ALA A 139 10.72 -12.52 -3.44
CA ALA A 139 12.09 -12.24 -3.01
C ALA A 139 12.32 -12.75 -1.58
N PRO A 140 12.13 -14.07 -1.33
CA PRO A 140 12.25 -14.63 0.01
C PRO A 140 13.67 -14.47 0.55
N GLY A 141 13.77 -14.24 1.86
CA GLY A 141 15.04 -14.02 2.57
C GLY A 141 14.83 -13.23 3.84
N HIS A 142 14.41 -11.99 3.73
CA HIS A 142 14.04 -11.14 4.87
C HIS A 142 12.83 -11.72 5.63
N THR A 143 11.78 -12.10 4.89
CA THR A 143 10.72 -13.03 5.32
C THR A 143 10.48 -14.06 4.21
N ALA A 144 9.71 -15.10 4.50
CA ALA A 144 9.31 -16.09 3.50
C ALA A 144 8.45 -15.45 2.38
N GLY A 145 7.64 -14.44 2.73
CA GLY A 145 6.73 -13.76 1.83
C GLY A 145 7.24 -12.44 1.27
N SER A 146 8.49 -12.04 1.54
CA SER A 146 9.04 -10.82 0.96
C SER A 146 8.91 -10.82 -0.56
N CYS A 147 8.45 -9.71 -1.14
CA CYS A 147 8.24 -9.59 -2.57
C CYS A 147 8.59 -8.19 -3.11
N LEU A 148 8.77 -8.13 -4.41
CA LEU A 148 8.83 -6.90 -5.21
C LEU A 148 7.51 -6.78 -5.99
N LEU A 149 7.06 -5.55 -6.17
CA LEU A 149 5.88 -5.24 -6.97
C LEU A 149 6.30 -4.42 -8.19
N PHE A 150 5.95 -4.91 -9.36
CA PHE A 150 6.15 -4.20 -10.62
C PHE A 150 4.83 -3.59 -11.05
N THR A 151 4.87 -2.31 -11.42
CA THR A 151 3.74 -1.63 -12.05
C THR A 151 4.26 -0.66 -13.11
N GLU A 152 3.51 -0.49 -14.20
CA GLU A 152 3.78 0.51 -15.22
C GLU A 152 2.89 1.72 -14.97
N ILE A 153 3.49 2.90 -14.91
CA ILE A 153 2.79 4.15 -14.63
C ILE A 153 3.02 5.10 -15.79
N GLY A 154 1.94 5.49 -16.44
CA GLY A 154 1.96 6.53 -17.47
C GLY A 154 2.31 6.06 -18.89
N GLY A 155 2.33 4.78 -19.15
CA GLY A 155 2.40 4.18 -20.51
C GLY A 155 3.65 4.53 -21.30
#